data_8a77ecb82a3595dd8108f901eb866d59
#
_entry.id   8a77ecb82a3595dd8108f901eb866d59
#
_cell.length_a   1.000
_cell.length_b   1.000
_cell.length_c   1.000
_cell.angle_alpha   90.00
_cell.angle_beta   90.00
_cell.angle_gamma   90.00
#
_symmetry.space_group_name_H-M   'P 1'
#
loop_
_entity.id
_entity.type
_entity.pdbx_description
1 polymer ?
#
loop_
_entity_poly.entity_id
_entity_poly.type
_entity_poly.pdbx_seq_one_letter_code
_entity_poly.pdbx_strand_id
1 'polypeptide(L)'
;MSVKIAHAALWTADLETSADFWSRYFDATIGERYESRRRPGFASRFVELDGGPSIELMTGPWVPEDITRAGAEVPGWAHIAVSVGSHEAVDALARRLDEDGLLVSQPRMTGDGFYEAVARTLDGSLVEITS
;
A
#
# COMPACT_ATOMS: atom_id res chain seq x y z
N MET A 1 19.95 22.57 -1.06
CA MET A 1 18.65 21.98 -0.66
C MET A 1 18.80 20.50 -0.36
N SER A 2 17.99 20.00 0.52
CA SER A 2 17.92 18.57 0.83
C SER A 2 16.60 18.02 0.25
N VAL A 3 16.69 17.08 -0.66
CA VAL A 3 15.50 16.57 -1.38
C VAL A 3 15.22 15.15 -0.92
N LYS A 4 13.98 14.89 -0.52
CA LYS A 4 13.53 13.55 -0.10
C LYS A 4 12.06 13.38 -0.46
N ILE A 5 11.63 12.14 -0.56
CA ILE A 5 10.20 11.84 -0.75
C ILE A 5 9.47 12.13 0.56
N ALA A 6 8.51 13.05 0.53
CA ALA A 6 7.72 13.39 1.70
C ALA A 6 6.60 12.36 1.91
N HIS A 7 5.85 12.05 0.86
CA HIS A 7 4.82 11.00 0.89
C HIS A 7 4.56 10.48 -0.53
N ALA A 8 3.95 9.31 -0.60
CA ALA A 8 3.34 8.78 -1.81
C ALA A 8 1.84 8.72 -1.59
N ALA A 9 1.04 8.81 -2.65
CA ALA A 9 -0.41 8.85 -2.52
C ALA A 9 -1.07 7.76 -3.35
N LEU A 10 -2.13 7.16 -2.80
CA LEU A 10 -2.93 6.14 -3.45
C LEU A 10 -4.40 6.53 -3.43
N TRP A 11 -5.06 6.45 -4.58
CA TRP A 11 -6.51 6.50 -4.62
C TRP A 11 -7.09 5.17 -4.11
N THR A 12 -8.17 5.24 -3.38
CA THR A 12 -8.92 4.07 -2.92
C THR A 12 -10.42 4.32 -3.07
N ALA A 13 -11.16 3.29 -3.40
CA ALA A 13 -12.61 3.39 -3.45
C ALA A 13 -13.23 3.45 -2.05
N ASP A 14 -12.55 2.87 -1.04
CA ASP A 14 -13.02 2.83 0.34
C ASP A 14 -11.88 3.18 1.28
N LEU A 15 -11.90 4.40 1.79
CA LEU A 15 -10.84 4.96 2.61
C LEU A 15 -10.63 4.17 3.91
N GLU A 16 -11.71 3.81 4.60
CA GLU A 16 -11.60 3.14 5.90
C GLU A 16 -11.12 1.70 5.76
N THR A 17 -11.57 1.00 4.73
CA THR A 17 -11.10 -0.36 4.44
C THR A 17 -9.64 -0.36 4.03
N SER A 18 -9.22 0.63 3.24
CA SER A 18 -7.81 0.78 2.83
C SER A 18 -6.91 1.09 4.05
N ALA A 19 -7.34 1.99 4.92
CA ALA A 19 -6.60 2.30 6.16
C ALA A 19 -6.47 1.05 7.04
N ASP A 20 -7.53 0.26 7.16
CA ASP A 20 -7.53 -0.98 7.94
C ASP A 20 -6.52 -1.99 7.39
N PHE A 21 -6.39 -2.10 6.06
CA PHE A 21 -5.37 -2.95 5.43
C PHE A 21 -3.97 -2.61 5.94
N TRP A 22 -3.60 -1.33 5.95
CA TRP A 22 -2.26 -0.91 6.38
C TRP A 22 -2.04 -1.10 7.87
N SER A 23 -3.06 -0.83 8.68
CA SER A 23 -3.01 -1.08 10.12
C SER A 23 -2.86 -2.57 10.42
N ARG A 24 -3.65 -3.40 9.76
CA ARG A 24 -3.73 -4.84 10.02
C ARG A 24 -2.46 -5.60 9.60
N TYR A 25 -1.89 -5.29 8.43
CA TYR A 25 -0.79 -6.07 7.88
C TYR A 25 0.57 -5.44 8.16
N PHE A 26 0.65 -4.15 8.38
CA PHE A 26 1.92 -3.44 8.52
C PHE A 26 2.04 -2.69 9.86
N ASP A 27 1.13 -2.89 10.78
CA ASP A 27 1.08 -2.21 12.08
C ASP A 27 1.20 -0.68 11.95
N ALA A 28 0.67 -0.15 10.86
CA ALA A 28 0.76 1.27 10.59
C ALA A 28 -0.09 2.10 11.55
N THR A 29 0.38 3.31 11.83
CA THR A 29 -0.41 4.32 12.53
C THR A 29 -1.23 5.10 11.51
N ILE A 30 -2.54 5.15 11.70
CA ILE A 30 -3.46 5.82 10.80
C ILE A 30 -3.82 7.19 11.36
N GLY A 31 -3.58 8.23 10.57
CA GLY A 31 -3.89 9.61 10.92
C GLY A 31 -5.38 9.91 10.87
N GLU A 32 -5.75 11.08 11.36
CA GLU A 32 -7.14 11.54 11.38
C GLU A 32 -7.69 11.67 9.96
N ARG A 33 -8.99 11.46 9.84
CA ARG A 33 -9.70 11.66 8.56
C ARG A 33 -9.77 13.16 8.26
N TYR A 34 -9.23 13.54 7.11
CA TYR A 34 -9.38 14.89 6.57
C TYR A 34 -10.49 14.89 5.52
N GLU A 35 -11.34 15.89 5.56
CA GLU A 35 -12.38 16.11 4.54
C GLU A 35 -12.20 17.50 3.96
N SER A 36 -12.14 17.59 2.62
CA SER A 36 -11.88 18.85 1.94
C SER A 36 -13.13 19.71 1.85
N ARG A 37 -12.99 20.99 2.19
CA ARG A 37 -14.06 21.99 1.95
C ARG A 37 -14.02 22.51 0.50
N ARG A 38 -12.81 22.54 -0.08
CA ARG A 38 -12.61 23.05 -1.46
C ARG A 38 -13.02 22.04 -2.51
N ARG A 39 -12.99 20.76 -2.17
CA ARG A 39 -13.31 19.66 -3.08
C ARG A 39 -14.30 18.73 -2.38
N PRO A 40 -15.59 19.05 -2.42
CA PRO A 40 -16.60 18.25 -1.72
C PRO A 40 -16.54 16.77 -2.08
N GLY A 41 -16.58 15.91 -1.09
CA GLY A 41 -16.46 14.47 -1.26
C GLY A 41 -15.04 13.91 -1.17
N PHE A 42 -14.00 14.76 -1.32
CA PHE A 42 -12.62 14.32 -1.11
C PHE A 42 -12.37 14.10 0.37
N ALA A 43 -11.76 12.95 0.68
CA ALA A 43 -11.28 12.64 2.03
C ALA A 43 -9.95 11.92 1.94
N SER A 44 -9.14 12.03 3.00
CA SER A 44 -7.85 11.35 3.06
C SER A 44 -7.48 10.97 4.48
N ARG A 45 -6.57 10.00 4.59
CA ARG A 45 -5.87 9.64 5.82
C ARG A 45 -4.41 9.38 5.48
N PHE A 46 -3.51 9.77 6.36
CA PHE A 46 -2.11 9.42 6.24
C PHE A 46 -1.83 8.11 6.97
N VAL A 47 -0.99 7.30 6.36
CA VAL A 47 -0.48 6.04 6.92
C VAL A 47 0.98 6.27 7.26
N GLU A 48 1.33 6.07 8.52
CA GLU A 48 2.70 6.21 9.01
C GLU A 48 3.26 4.84 9.37
N LEU A 49 4.43 4.53 8.81
CA LEU A 49 5.23 3.36 9.16
C LEU A 49 6.39 3.80 10.08
N ASP A 50 7.18 2.85 10.59
CA ASP A 50 8.29 3.17 11.50
C ASP A 50 9.37 4.04 10.87
N GLY A 51 9.45 4.06 9.55
CA GLY A 51 10.42 4.90 8.83
C GLY A 51 9.98 5.13 7.40
N GLY A 52 10.70 6.01 6.72
CA GLY A 52 10.40 6.37 5.35
C GLY A 52 9.28 7.39 5.21
N PRO A 53 8.85 7.67 3.98
CA PRO A 53 7.79 8.61 3.71
C PRO A 53 6.43 8.07 4.14
N SER A 54 5.50 8.97 4.44
CA SER A 54 4.10 8.62 4.69
C SER A 54 3.42 8.16 3.40
N ILE A 55 2.32 7.45 3.56
CA ILE A 55 1.42 7.11 2.46
C ILE A 55 0.12 7.87 2.69
N GLU A 56 -0.30 8.65 1.71
CA GLU A 56 -1.60 9.32 1.76
C GLU A 56 -2.64 8.48 1.03
N LEU A 57 -3.67 8.03 1.75
CA LEU A 57 -4.82 7.36 1.15
C LEU A 57 -5.87 8.41 0.86
N MET A 58 -6.36 8.44 -0.38
CA MET A 58 -7.31 9.45 -0.84
C MET A 58 -8.52 8.79 -1.46
N THR A 59 -9.69 9.35 -1.23
CA THR A 59 -10.93 8.89 -1.83
C THR A 59 -11.82 10.05 -2.25
N GLY A 60 -12.82 9.75 -3.04
CA GLY A 60 -13.89 10.65 -3.44
C GLY A 60 -14.94 9.88 -4.22
N PRO A 61 -16.16 10.41 -4.39
CA PRO A 61 -17.22 9.71 -5.10
C PRO A 61 -16.92 9.44 -6.58
N TRP A 62 -15.89 10.10 -7.12
CA TRP A 62 -15.45 9.88 -8.51
C TRP A 62 -14.48 8.71 -8.66
N VAL A 63 -13.99 8.12 -7.56
CA VAL A 63 -13.05 6.99 -7.60
C VAL A 63 -13.84 5.72 -7.85
N PRO A 64 -13.64 5.03 -8.98
CA PRO A 64 -14.40 3.82 -9.28
C PRO A 64 -13.92 2.63 -8.46
N GLU A 65 -14.80 1.66 -8.26
CA GLU A 65 -14.47 0.38 -7.63
C GLU A 65 -13.82 -0.61 -8.60
N ASP A 66 -13.70 -0.25 -9.87
CA ASP A 66 -13.14 -1.11 -10.91
C ASP A 66 -11.62 -1.23 -10.76
N ILE A 67 -11.15 -2.46 -10.51
CA ILE A 67 -9.74 -2.77 -10.34
C ILE A 67 -9.13 -3.48 -11.57
N THR A 68 -9.84 -3.54 -12.70
CA THR A 68 -9.38 -4.28 -13.89
C THR A 68 -8.07 -3.76 -14.45
N ARG A 69 -7.73 -2.50 -14.20
CA ARG A 69 -6.48 -1.86 -14.63
C ARG A 69 -5.37 -1.93 -13.58
N ALA A 70 -5.67 -2.40 -12.38
CA ALA A 70 -4.68 -2.52 -11.32
C ALA A 70 -3.61 -3.54 -11.72
N GLY A 71 -2.35 -3.17 -11.51
CA GLY A 71 -1.22 -4.02 -11.88
C GLY A 71 -0.87 -4.02 -13.37
N ALA A 72 -1.55 -3.21 -14.19
CA ALA A 72 -1.19 -3.09 -15.61
C ALA A 72 0.21 -2.48 -15.76
N GLU A 73 1.00 -3.04 -16.66
CA GLU A 73 2.36 -2.57 -16.91
C GLU A 73 2.34 -1.48 -17.97
N VAL A 74 2.08 -0.25 -17.53
CA VAL A 74 2.01 0.94 -18.36
C VAL A 74 2.88 2.04 -17.75
N PRO A 75 3.26 3.09 -18.48
CA PRO A 75 4.04 4.18 -17.89
C PRO A 75 3.32 4.76 -16.66
N GLY A 76 4.05 4.93 -15.55
CA GLY A 76 3.54 5.44 -14.28
C GLY A 76 4.07 4.64 -13.10
N TRP A 77 3.45 4.80 -11.93
CA TRP A 77 3.84 4.09 -10.72
C TRP A 77 3.46 2.60 -10.83
N ALA A 78 4.38 1.73 -10.42
CA ALA A 78 4.17 0.27 -10.44
C ALA A 78 3.67 -0.26 -9.09
N HIS A 79 4.41 0.06 -8.02
CA HIS A 79 4.13 -0.48 -6.68
C HIS A 79 4.81 0.35 -5.60
N ILE A 80 4.47 0.04 -4.34
CA ILE A 80 5.21 0.49 -3.16
C ILE A 80 5.91 -0.74 -2.60
N ALA A 81 7.18 -0.60 -2.23
CA ALA A 81 7.93 -1.65 -1.53
C ALA A 81 8.05 -1.29 -0.05
N VAL A 82 7.73 -2.24 0.82
CA VAL A 82 7.78 -2.08 2.28
C VAL A 82 8.76 -3.11 2.83
N SER A 83 9.76 -2.64 3.57
CA SER A 83 10.68 -3.53 4.27
C SER A 83 10.08 -3.95 5.60
N VAL A 84 10.10 -5.25 5.87
CA VAL A 84 9.59 -5.81 7.13
C VAL A 84 10.71 -6.39 8.01
N GLY A 85 11.96 -6.20 7.61
CA GLY A 85 13.13 -6.38 8.47
C GLY A 85 13.82 -7.73 8.41
N SER A 86 13.15 -8.81 8.00
CA SER A 86 13.78 -10.15 7.94
C SER A 86 13.04 -11.07 6.97
N HIS A 87 13.73 -12.13 6.53
CA HIS A 87 13.11 -13.17 5.69
C HIS A 87 11.94 -13.84 6.42
N GLU A 88 12.08 -14.08 7.71
CA GLU A 88 11.03 -14.70 8.53
C GLU A 88 9.78 -13.81 8.59
N ALA A 89 9.96 -12.50 8.67
CA ALA A 89 8.84 -11.55 8.66
C ALA A 89 8.15 -11.52 7.31
N VAL A 90 8.90 -11.57 6.21
CA VAL A 90 8.34 -11.68 4.85
C VAL A 90 7.48 -12.95 4.75
N ASP A 91 8.00 -14.10 5.18
CA ASP A 91 7.30 -15.36 5.10
C ASP A 91 6.02 -15.35 5.95
N ALA A 92 6.09 -14.84 7.17
CA ALA A 92 4.96 -14.80 8.08
C ALA A 92 3.84 -13.90 7.54
N LEU A 93 4.20 -12.72 7.04
CA LEU A 93 3.23 -11.80 6.48
C LEU A 93 2.62 -12.34 5.18
N ALA A 94 3.44 -12.98 4.33
CA ALA A 94 2.96 -13.60 3.12
C ALA A 94 1.92 -14.69 3.39
N ARG A 95 2.11 -15.50 4.43
CA ARG A 95 1.11 -16.51 4.82
C ARG A 95 -0.22 -15.88 5.22
N ARG A 96 -0.19 -14.80 6.00
CA ARG A 96 -1.42 -14.09 6.40
C ARG A 96 -2.15 -13.51 5.19
N LEU A 97 -1.40 -12.90 4.29
CA LEU A 97 -1.96 -12.32 3.08
C LEU A 97 -2.53 -13.38 2.14
N ASP A 98 -1.86 -14.53 2.05
CA ASP A 98 -2.32 -15.65 1.23
C ASP A 98 -3.63 -16.23 1.79
N GLU A 99 -3.72 -16.40 3.10
CA GLU A 99 -4.95 -16.86 3.76
C GLU A 99 -6.14 -15.93 3.48
N ASP A 100 -5.88 -14.64 3.36
CA ASP A 100 -6.90 -13.63 3.09
C ASP A 100 -7.11 -13.35 1.59
N GLY A 101 -6.43 -14.10 0.71
CA GLY A 101 -6.57 -13.97 -0.74
C GLY A 101 -5.91 -12.74 -1.34
N LEU A 102 -4.94 -12.15 -0.65
CA LEU A 102 -4.28 -10.89 -1.05
C LEU A 102 -2.83 -11.09 -1.50
N LEU A 103 -2.33 -12.32 -1.54
CA LEU A 103 -0.97 -12.59 -2.01
C LEU A 103 -0.98 -12.78 -3.53
N VAL A 104 -0.09 -12.05 -4.21
CA VAL A 104 0.08 -12.13 -5.66
C VAL A 104 1.24 -13.06 -6.02
N SER A 105 2.35 -12.96 -5.27
CA SER A 105 3.55 -13.75 -5.52
C SER A 105 4.16 -14.22 -4.21
N GLN A 106 4.47 -15.51 -4.14
CA GLN A 106 5.11 -16.13 -2.96
C GLN A 106 6.51 -15.55 -2.73
N PRO A 107 7.01 -15.60 -1.48
CA PRO A 107 8.37 -15.15 -1.17
C PRO A 107 9.41 -15.88 -2.02
N ARG A 108 10.36 -15.11 -2.55
CA ARG A 108 11.48 -15.64 -3.34
C ARG A 108 12.65 -14.67 -3.34
N MET A 109 13.85 -15.19 -3.58
CA MET A 109 14.99 -14.35 -3.88
C MET A 109 14.85 -13.81 -5.31
N THR A 110 15.01 -12.51 -5.46
CA THR A 110 15.02 -11.87 -6.78
C THR A 110 16.45 -11.82 -7.35
N GLY A 111 16.56 -11.59 -8.66
CA GLY A 111 17.87 -11.51 -9.30
C GLY A 111 18.72 -10.32 -8.87
N ASP A 112 18.09 -9.31 -8.27
CA ASP A 112 18.75 -8.10 -7.77
C ASP A 112 19.05 -8.15 -6.26
N GLY A 113 18.86 -9.30 -5.62
CA GLY A 113 19.31 -9.55 -4.25
C GLY A 113 18.29 -9.31 -3.16
N PHE A 114 17.04 -9.07 -3.49
CA PHE A 114 15.98 -8.92 -2.50
C PHE A 114 15.26 -10.25 -2.25
N TYR A 115 14.88 -10.47 -0.99
CA TYR A 115 13.93 -11.52 -0.65
C TYR A 115 12.57 -10.88 -0.48
N GLU A 116 11.63 -11.19 -1.39
CA GLU A 116 10.38 -10.45 -1.43
C GLU A 116 9.18 -11.31 -1.85
N ALA A 117 8.02 -10.89 -1.36
CA ALA A 117 6.72 -11.33 -1.81
C ALA A 117 5.98 -10.13 -2.41
N VAL A 118 4.90 -10.38 -3.13
CA VAL A 118 4.05 -9.32 -3.67
C VAL A 118 2.62 -9.54 -3.20
N ALA A 119 2.05 -8.51 -2.62
CA ALA A 119 0.65 -8.49 -2.21
C ALA A 119 -0.12 -7.46 -3.04
N ARG A 120 -1.43 -7.50 -2.94
CA ARG A 120 -2.30 -6.46 -3.47
C ARG A 120 -3.22 -5.93 -2.38
N THR A 121 -3.53 -4.64 -2.47
CA THR A 121 -4.58 -4.04 -1.65
C THR A 121 -5.95 -4.44 -2.21
N LEU A 122 -7.02 -4.11 -1.51
CA LEU A 122 -8.38 -4.35 -2.00
C LEU A 122 -8.69 -3.58 -3.27
N ASP A 123 -8.01 -2.47 -3.52
CA ASP A 123 -8.11 -1.71 -4.78
C ASP A 123 -7.23 -2.28 -5.89
N GLY A 124 -6.46 -3.33 -5.61
CA GLY A 124 -5.57 -3.97 -6.57
C GLY A 124 -4.19 -3.32 -6.70
N SER A 125 -3.87 -2.31 -5.91
CA SER A 125 -2.52 -1.72 -5.90
C SER A 125 -1.51 -2.74 -5.40
N LEU A 126 -0.35 -2.81 -6.06
CA LEU A 126 0.68 -3.77 -5.68
C LEU A 126 1.55 -3.24 -4.54
N VAL A 127 1.85 -4.13 -3.62
CA VAL A 127 2.77 -3.86 -2.50
C VAL A 127 3.80 -4.99 -2.47
N GLU A 128 5.06 -4.63 -2.68
CA GLU A 128 6.18 -5.57 -2.46
C GLU A 128 6.52 -5.58 -0.97
N ILE A 129 6.75 -6.77 -0.45
CA ILE A 129 7.14 -6.97 0.94
C ILE A 129 8.56 -7.51 0.92
N THR A 130 9.51 -6.73 1.42
CA THR A 130 10.92 -7.09 1.34
C THR A 130 11.57 -7.13 2.73
N SER A 131 12.76 -7.70 2.78
CA SER A 131 13.56 -7.72 4.01
C SER A 131 14.76 -6.78 3.95
#